data_6511c0c1b251d717d681f6780c8ca426
#
_entry.id   6511c0c1b251d717d681f6780c8ca426
#
_cell.length_a   1.000
_cell.length_b   1.000
_cell.length_c   1.000
_cell.angle_alpha   90.00
_cell.angle_beta   90.00
_cell.angle_gamma   90.00
#
_symmetry.space_group_name_H-M   'P 1'
#
loop_
_entity.id
_entity.type
_entity.pdbx_description
1 polymer ?
#
loop_
_entity_poly.entity_id
_entity_poly.type
_entity_poly.pdbx_seq_one_letter_code
_entity_poly.pdbx_strand_id
1 'polypeptide(L)'
;MRMIGRGGAYVPTGDSSVAGTEGFVGNVLTSDPVRYVRNAAIMEQEPSLGLGAPTVAWADAAMRQMNQFAEHSYSASIRQPILMVAAGRDEVVSTPAIETFGQNLLAGRHLILAGSKHEILQEQDQYRAQFWAAFDAFVPGTPRF
;
A
#
# COMPACT_ATOMS: atom_id res chain seq x y z
N MET A 1 22.54 9.55 -8.10
CA MET A 1 23.86 9.32 -7.50
C MET A 1 24.01 7.82 -7.24
N ARG A 2 24.68 7.09 -8.10
CA ARG A 2 24.95 5.65 -7.89
C ARG A 2 25.96 5.57 -6.74
N MET A 3 25.51 5.25 -5.55
CA MET A 3 26.40 4.91 -4.44
C MET A 3 27.01 3.53 -4.73
N ILE A 4 28.24 3.55 -5.17
CA ILE A 4 29.03 2.34 -5.46
C ILE A 4 29.14 1.54 -4.15
N GLY A 5 28.56 0.34 -4.13
CA GLY A 5 28.78 -0.68 -3.10
C GLY A 5 27.88 -0.68 -1.86
N ARG A 6 26.90 0.23 -1.70
CA ARG A 6 26.01 0.28 -0.52
C ARG A 6 24.54 0.04 -0.78
N GLY A 7 24.18 -0.55 -1.91
CA GLY A 7 22.79 -0.81 -2.27
C GLY A 7 22.01 -1.69 -1.27
N GLY A 8 22.69 -2.62 -0.62
CA GLY A 8 22.11 -3.49 0.40
C GLY A 8 22.03 -2.91 1.81
N ALA A 9 22.58 -1.70 2.05
CA ALA A 9 22.44 -1.05 3.35
C ALA A 9 21.02 -0.52 3.53
N TYR A 10 20.53 -0.49 4.77
CA TYR A 10 19.27 0.16 5.09
C TYR A 10 19.34 1.68 4.83
N VAL A 11 18.18 2.29 4.55
CA VAL A 11 18.07 3.76 4.47
C VAL A 11 18.49 4.40 5.80
N PRO A 12 18.92 5.68 5.82
CA PRO A 12 19.21 6.37 7.08
C PRO A 12 18.02 6.23 8.05
N THR A 13 18.32 5.94 9.31
CA THR A 13 17.34 5.64 10.39
C THR A 13 16.60 4.30 10.26
N GLY A 14 16.81 3.54 9.19
CA GLY A 14 16.28 2.19 9.05
C GLY A 14 17.22 1.13 9.65
N ASP A 15 16.62 0.05 10.14
CA ASP A 15 17.32 -1.11 10.68
C ASP A 15 16.61 -2.43 10.30
N SER A 16 16.98 -3.52 10.95
CA SER A 16 16.39 -4.84 10.75
C SER A 16 15.09 -5.05 11.54
N SER A 17 14.59 -4.05 12.29
CA SER A 17 13.33 -4.18 13.02
C SER A 17 12.17 -4.40 12.04
N VAL A 18 11.28 -5.31 12.40
CA VAL A 18 10.12 -5.66 11.55
C VAL A 18 9.03 -4.62 11.75
N ALA A 19 8.63 -3.95 10.69
CA ALA A 19 7.53 -3.00 10.74
C ALA A 19 6.23 -3.71 11.15
N GLY A 20 5.42 -3.04 12.01
CA GLY A 20 4.14 -3.59 12.45
C GLY A 20 4.21 -4.54 13.64
N THR A 21 5.39 -4.72 14.26
CA THR A 21 5.54 -5.44 15.54
C THR A 21 5.57 -4.51 16.74
N GLU A 22 5.54 -3.22 16.53
CA GLU A 22 5.44 -2.20 17.58
C GLU A 22 4.03 -2.20 18.21
N GLY A 23 3.85 -1.46 19.30
CA GLY A 23 2.53 -1.34 19.94
C GLY A 23 1.47 -0.74 19.01
N PHE A 24 0.20 -1.13 19.18
CA PHE A 24 -0.91 -0.62 18.37
C PHE A 24 -1.05 0.92 18.40
N VAL A 25 -0.74 1.53 19.54
CA VAL A 25 -0.84 2.99 19.70
C VAL A 25 0.20 3.68 18.83
N GLY A 26 -0.26 4.58 17.96
CA GLY A 26 0.61 5.31 17.02
C GLY A 26 0.89 4.58 15.70
N ASN A 27 0.40 3.34 15.51
CA ASN A 27 0.55 2.68 14.21
C ASN A 27 -0.20 3.43 13.11
N VAL A 28 0.36 3.43 11.91
CA VAL A 28 -0.17 4.09 10.72
C VAL A 28 -0.84 3.13 9.74
N LEU A 29 -0.81 1.82 10.04
CA LEU A 29 -1.19 0.76 9.10
C LEU A 29 -2.69 0.49 9.10
N THR A 30 -3.30 0.34 10.30
CA THR A 30 -4.72 0.00 10.44
C THR A 30 -5.34 0.62 11.70
N SER A 31 -6.65 0.84 11.66
CA SER A 31 -7.43 1.25 12.82
C SER A 31 -8.07 0.06 13.57
N ASP A 32 -7.86 -1.19 13.10
CA ASP A 32 -8.38 -2.41 13.73
C ASP A 32 -7.35 -3.03 14.69
N PRO A 33 -7.52 -2.91 16.01
CA PRO A 33 -6.56 -3.43 16.97
C PRO A 33 -6.47 -4.96 16.95
N VAL A 34 -7.56 -5.66 16.63
CA VAL A 34 -7.60 -7.13 16.65
C VAL A 34 -6.78 -7.69 15.49
N ARG A 35 -6.94 -7.13 14.29
CA ARG A 35 -6.18 -7.53 13.12
C ARG A 35 -4.71 -7.15 13.23
N TYR A 36 -4.43 -5.98 13.81
CA TYR A 36 -3.05 -5.56 14.08
C TYR A 36 -2.33 -6.57 14.99
N VAL A 37 -2.92 -6.91 16.14
CA VAL A 37 -2.34 -7.86 17.10
C VAL A 37 -2.18 -9.25 16.48
N ARG A 38 -3.16 -9.70 15.67
CA ARG A 38 -3.05 -10.97 14.95
C ARG A 38 -1.84 -10.98 14.00
N ASN A 39 -1.61 -9.91 13.25
CA ASN A 39 -0.47 -9.81 12.34
C ASN A 39 0.85 -9.79 13.12
N ALA A 40 0.93 -9.04 14.21
CA ALA A 40 2.11 -9.02 15.09
C ALA A 40 2.42 -10.43 15.64
N ALA A 41 1.41 -11.14 16.10
CA ALA A 41 1.58 -12.52 16.60
C ALA A 41 2.09 -13.50 15.52
N ILE A 42 1.68 -13.33 14.27
CA ILE A 42 2.21 -14.13 13.14
C ILE A 42 3.71 -13.84 12.94
N MET A 43 4.13 -12.58 13.00
CA MET A 43 5.55 -12.20 12.86
C MET A 43 6.40 -12.70 14.06
N GLU A 44 5.82 -12.76 15.25
CA GLU A 44 6.49 -13.35 16.44
C GLU A 44 6.67 -14.86 16.30
N GLN A 45 5.67 -15.57 15.77
CA GLN A 45 5.72 -17.03 15.58
C GLN A 45 6.63 -17.43 14.42
N GLU A 46 6.69 -16.63 13.37
CA GLU A 46 7.46 -16.88 12.15
C GLU A 46 8.25 -15.64 11.74
N PRO A 47 9.37 -15.32 12.42
CA PRO A 47 10.16 -14.13 12.16
C PRO A 47 10.70 -14.03 10.72
N SER A 48 10.79 -15.15 10.01
CA SER A 48 11.23 -15.20 8.62
C SER A 48 10.29 -14.48 7.64
N LEU A 49 9.03 -14.24 8.04
CA LEU A 49 8.06 -13.45 7.27
C LEU A 49 8.26 -11.94 7.42
N GLY A 50 9.00 -11.52 8.45
CA GLY A 50 9.23 -10.12 8.73
C GLY A 50 10.28 -9.50 7.82
N LEU A 51 10.01 -8.28 7.36
CA LEU A 51 10.97 -7.47 6.62
C LEU A 51 11.40 -6.28 7.47
N GLY A 52 12.68 -5.99 7.49
CA GLY A 52 13.22 -4.77 8.08
C GLY A 52 12.97 -3.54 7.19
N ALA A 53 13.58 -2.42 7.56
CA ALA A 53 13.50 -1.18 6.81
C ALA A 53 13.94 -1.36 5.34
N PRO A 54 13.48 -0.50 4.42
CA PRO A 54 13.90 -0.57 3.02
C PRO A 54 15.39 -0.32 2.86
N THR A 55 16.00 -1.00 1.88
CA THR A 55 17.38 -0.75 1.51
C THR A 55 17.51 0.49 0.61
N VAL A 56 18.72 1.05 0.53
CA VAL A 56 19.04 2.17 -0.38
C VAL A 56 18.69 1.82 -1.83
N ALA A 57 18.98 0.58 -2.28
CA ALA A 57 18.66 0.15 -3.64
C ALA A 57 17.15 0.06 -3.87
N TRP A 58 16.40 -0.43 -2.89
CA TRP A 58 14.94 -0.47 -2.97
C TRP A 58 14.35 0.95 -3.05
N ALA A 59 14.79 1.84 -2.15
CA ALA A 59 14.31 3.22 -2.13
C ALA A 59 14.60 3.96 -3.45
N ASP A 60 15.82 3.78 -4.00
CA ASP A 60 16.18 4.36 -5.30
C ASP A 60 15.31 3.81 -6.45
N ALA A 61 15.02 2.51 -6.46
CA ALA A 61 14.11 1.92 -7.44
C ALA A 61 12.67 2.43 -7.30
N ALA A 62 12.17 2.53 -6.06
CA ALA A 62 10.84 3.06 -5.77
C ALA A 62 10.71 4.52 -6.22
N MET A 63 11.71 5.38 -5.92
CA MET A 63 11.70 6.78 -6.35
C MET A 63 11.70 6.93 -7.87
N ARG A 64 12.49 6.12 -8.60
CA ARG A 64 12.46 6.12 -10.07
C ARG A 64 11.08 5.73 -10.60
N GLN A 65 10.46 4.71 -10.02
CA GLN A 65 9.13 4.28 -10.44
C GLN A 65 8.04 5.32 -10.13
N MET A 66 8.10 5.96 -8.96
CA MET A 66 7.18 7.04 -8.62
C MET A 66 7.30 8.24 -9.57
N ASN A 67 8.52 8.60 -9.97
CA ASN A 67 8.73 9.65 -10.98
C ASN A 67 8.09 9.28 -12.33
N GLN A 68 8.20 8.01 -12.75
CA GLN A 68 7.54 7.53 -13.95
C GLN A 68 6.00 7.55 -13.83
N PHE A 69 5.46 7.19 -12.68
CA PHE A 69 4.02 7.27 -12.42
C PHE A 69 3.48 8.70 -12.42
N ALA A 70 4.29 9.69 -12.06
CA ALA A 70 3.91 11.09 -12.09
C ALA A 70 3.76 11.64 -13.53
N GLU A 71 4.28 10.95 -14.54
CA GLU A 71 4.13 11.36 -15.92
C GLU A 71 2.75 10.96 -16.47
N HIS A 72 1.99 11.96 -16.93
CA HIS A 72 0.64 11.75 -17.48
C HIS A 72 0.62 10.73 -18.64
N SER A 73 1.64 10.74 -19.50
CA SER A 73 1.77 9.80 -20.61
C SER A 73 1.84 8.33 -20.17
N TYR A 74 2.40 8.06 -18.99
CA TYR A 74 2.50 6.70 -18.47
C TYR A 74 1.12 6.12 -18.12
N SER A 75 0.34 6.80 -17.27
CA SER A 75 -1.01 6.35 -16.89
C SER A 75 -1.94 6.30 -18.10
N ALA A 76 -1.89 7.27 -19.00
CA ALA A 76 -2.67 7.32 -20.22
C ALA A 76 -2.29 6.22 -21.25
N SER A 77 -1.12 5.59 -21.13
CA SER A 77 -0.71 4.46 -21.99
C SER A 77 -1.31 3.12 -21.57
N ILE A 78 -1.80 3.01 -20.34
CA ILE A 78 -2.33 1.77 -19.77
C ILE A 78 -3.71 1.48 -20.35
N ARG A 79 -3.85 0.32 -20.99
CA ARG A 79 -5.09 -0.12 -21.66
C ARG A 79 -5.92 -1.09 -20.82
N GLN A 80 -5.29 -1.73 -19.85
CA GLN A 80 -5.93 -2.70 -18.97
C GLN A 80 -6.94 -2.01 -18.04
N PRO A 81 -8.10 -2.64 -17.79
CA PRO A 81 -8.97 -2.18 -16.72
C PRO A 81 -8.26 -2.25 -15.36
N ILE A 82 -8.28 -1.16 -14.61
CA ILE A 82 -7.66 -1.07 -13.28
C ILE A 82 -8.66 -0.51 -12.28
N LEU A 83 -8.84 -1.19 -11.15
CA LEU A 83 -9.47 -0.64 -9.96
C LEU A 83 -8.38 -0.19 -8.98
N MET A 84 -8.36 1.10 -8.66
CA MET A 84 -7.49 1.66 -7.62
C MET A 84 -8.31 2.01 -6.41
N VAL A 85 -7.92 1.49 -5.26
CA VAL A 85 -8.56 1.81 -3.98
C VAL A 85 -7.52 2.45 -3.06
N ALA A 86 -7.75 3.69 -2.69
CA ALA A 86 -6.85 4.46 -1.84
C ALA A 86 -7.40 4.61 -0.42
N ALA A 87 -6.52 4.58 0.57
CA ALA A 87 -6.86 4.87 1.94
C ALA A 87 -6.93 6.40 2.15
N GLY A 88 -8.04 6.88 2.72
CA GLY A 88 -8.27 8.32 2.89
C GLY A 88 -7.43 8.95 4.02
N ARG A 89 -6.92 8.13 4.95
CA ARG A 89 -6.01 8.54 6.03
C ARG A 89 -4.68 7.81 5.96
N ASP A 90 -4.18 7.62 4.74
CA ASP A 90 -2.88 7.02 4.50
C ASP A 90 -1.75 7.97 4.96
N GLU A 91 -0.88 7.48 5.82
CA GLU A 91 0.32 8.19 6.29
C GLU A 91 1.62 7.59 5.71
N VAL A 92 1.51 6.54 4.89
CA VAL A 92 2.64 5.85 4.26
C VAL A 92 2.83 6.30 2.82
N VAL A 93 1.73 6.42 2.06
CA VAL A 93 1.75 6.85 0.66
C VAL A 93 0.80 8.04 0.42
N SER A 94 1.02 8.75 -0.68
CA SER A 94 0.24 9.94 -1.03
C SER A 94 -1.10 9.57 -1.68
N THR A 95 -2.21 9.66 -0.94
CA THR A 95 -3.56 9.50 -1.49
C THR A 95 -3.84 10.44 -2.66
N PRO A 96 -3.47 11.74 -2.65
CA PRO A 96 -3.65 12.62 -3.81
C PRO A 96 -2.86 12.16 -5.04
N ALA A 97 -1.68 11.57 -4.88
CA ALA A 97 -0.92 11.04 -6.02
C ALA A 97 -1.62 9.81 -6.63
N ILE A 98 -2.17 8.92 -5.81
CA ILE A 98 -2.97 7.77 -6.27
C ILE A 98 -4.22 8.25 -7.03
N GLU A 99 -4.92 9.25 -6.50
CA GLU A 99 -6.10 9.84 -7.13
C GLU A 99 -5.77 10.44 -8.49
N THR A 100 -4.72 11.26 -8.57
CA THR A 100 -4.26 11.86 -9.82
C THR A 100 -3.90 10.79 -10.86
N PHE A 101 -3.20 9.74 -10.46
CA PHE A 101 -2.88 8.63 -11.35
C PHE A 101 -4.15 7.93 -11.85
N GLY A 102 -5.10 7.63 -10.94
CA GLY A 102 -6.36 6.97 -11.26
C GLY A 102 -7.23 7.79 -12.23
N GLN A 103 -7.27 9.11 -12.09
CA GLN A 103 -8.00 10.01 -12.98
C GLN A 103 -7.45 10.03 -14.41
N ASN A 104 -6.17 9.74 -14.59
CA ASN A 104 -5.49 9.71 -15.88
C ASN A 104 -5.56 8.34 -16.58
N LEU A 105 -6.07 7.30 -15.93
CA LEU A 105 -6.23 5.98 -16.53
C LEU A 105 -7.38 5.96 -17.54
N LEU A 106 -7.15 5.42 -18.73
CA LEU A 106 -8.17 5.31 -19.79
C LEU A 106 -9.32 4.36 -19.42
N ALA A 107 -9.01 3.24 -18.79
CA ALA A 107 -9.97 2.21 -18.37
C ALA A 107 -9.92 2.02 -16.85
N GLY A 108 -9.63 3.09 -16.10
CA GLY A 108 -9.50 3.08 -14.65
C GLY A 108 -10.81 3.36 -13.93
N ARG A 109 -10.90 2.85 -12.73
CA ARG A 109 -11.83 3.29 -11.68
C ARG A 109 -11.02 3.55 -10.43
N HIS A 110 -11.33 4.61 -9.71
CA HIS A 110 -10.69 4.88 -8.42
C HIS A 110 -11.74 5.14 -7.35
N LEU A 111 -11.41 4.76 -6.12
CA LEU A 111 -12.22 4.93 -4.93
C LEU A 111 -11.33 5.31 -3.77
N ILE A 112 -11.72 6.32 -3.00
CA ILE A 112 -11.06 6.69 -1.75
C ILE A 112 -11.94 6.21 -0.59
N LEU A 113 -11.38 5.36 0.27
CA LEU A 113 -12.03 4.91 1.50
C LEU A 113 -11.75 5.92 2.60
N ALA A 114 -12.64 6.90 2.74
CA ALA A 114 -12.50 7.97 3.73
C ALA A 114 -12.39 7.39 5.14
N GLY A 115 -11.31 7.72 5.85
CA GLY A 115 -11.08 7.25 7.23
C GLY A 115 -10.28 5.97 7.36
N SER A 116 -10.10 5.16 6.31
CA SER A 116 -9.20 4.01 6.36
C SER A 116 -7.73 4.42 6.40
N LYS A 117 -6.90 3.65 7.08
CA LYS A 117 -5.45 3.74 7.06
C LYS A 117 -4.87 2.85 5.96
N HIS A 118 -3.54 2.77 5.87
CA HIS A 118 -2.77 2.19 4.77
C HIS A 118 -3.15 0.77 4.37
N GLU A 119 -3.31 -0.13 5.33
CA GLU A 119 -3.62 -1.55 5.08
C GLU A 119 -5.14 -1.80 5.00
N ILE A 120 -5.79 -1.39 3.92
CA ILE A 120 -7.24 -1.46 3.73
C ILE A 120 -7.81 -2.85 4.03
N LEU A 121 -7.13 -3.94 3.66
CA LEU A 121 -7.60 -5.30 3.92
C LEU A 121 -7.44 -5.75 5.39
N GLN A 122 -6.66 -5.01 6.16
CA GLN A 122 -6.51 -5.21 7.61
C GLN A 122 -7.32 -4.19 8.43
N GLU A 123 -8.08 -3.33 7.77
CA GLU A 123 -8.93 -2.34 8.39
C GLU A 123 -10.20 -2.94 9.01
N GLN A 124 -10.92 -2.12 9.78
CA GLN A 124 -12.25 -2.44 10.33
C GLN A 124 -13.21 -2.86 9.22
N ASP A 125 -14.18 -3.71 9.56
CA ASP A 125 -15.10 -4.31 8.59
C ASP A 125 -15.86 -3.29 7.75
N GLN A 126 -16.17 -2.11 8.29
CA GLN A 126 -16.83 -1.04 7.53
C GLN A 126 -16.02 -0.56 6.31
N TYR A 127 -14.68 -0.54 6.38
CA TYR A 127 -13.81 -0.17 5.25
C TYR A 127 -13.59 -1.35 4.32
N ARG A 128 -13.39 -2.54 4.89
CA ARG A 128 -13.23 -3.78 4.12
C ARG A 128 -14.49 -4.09 3.30
N ALA A 129 -15.68 -3.87 3.84
CA ALA A 129 -16.93 -4.08 3.11
C ALA A 129 -17.03 -3.16 1.87
N GLN A 130 -16.60 -1.91 1.99
CA GLN A 130 -16.54 -1.00 0.85
C GLN A 130 -15.53 -1.45 -0.21
N PHE A 131 -14.34 -1.92 0.21
CA PHE A 131 -13.37 -2.50 -0.71
C PHE A 131 -13.95 -3.68 -1.47
N TRP A 132 -14.55 -4.65 -0.75
CA TRP A 132 -15.11 -5.86 -1.38
C TRP A 132 -16.28 -5.53 -2.30
N ALA A 133 -17.14 -4.59 -1.92
CA ALA A 133 -18.23 -4.14 -2.80
C ALA A 133 -17.71 -3.55 -4.13
N ALA A 134 -16.65 -2.74 -4.05
CA ALA A 134 -16.01 -2.18 -5.25
C ALA A 134 -15.33 -3.26 -6.09
N PHE A 135 -14.63 -4.19 -5.44
CA PHE A 135 -13.95 -5.32 -6.09
C PHE A 135 -14.96 -6.21 -6.83
N ASP A 136 -16.03 -6.64 -6.16
CA ASP A 136 -17.07 -7.49 -6.73
C ASP A 136 -17.80 -6.81 -7.91
N ALA A 137 -17.98 -5.50 -7.83
CA ALA A 137 -18.56 -4.72 -8.92
C ALA A 137 -17.61 -4.57 -10.12
N PHE A 138 -16.31 -4.58 -9.87
CA PHE A 138 -15.29 -4.39 -10.89
C PHE A 138 -14.91 -5.69 -11.60
N VAL A 139 -14.84 -6.82 -10.89
CA VAL A 139 -14.50 -8.14 -11.45
C VAL A 139 -15.77 -8.79 -12.02
N PRO A 140 -15.95 -8.85 -13.34
CA PRO A 140 -17.14 -9.45 -13.93
C PRO A 140 -17.15 -10.96 -13.71
N GLY A 141 -18.30 -11.52 -13.42
CA GLY A 141 -18.54 -12.97 -13.39
C GLY A 141 -18.37 -13.63 -12.01
N THR A 142 -18.32 -12.90 -10.91
CA THR A 142 -18.48 -13.51 -9.59
C THR A 142 -19.92 -14.00 -9.45
N PRO A 143 -20.19 -15.33 -9.38
CA PRO A 143 -21.53 -15.83 -9.18
C PRO A 143 -22.06 -15.32 -7.83
N ARG A 144 -23.19 -14.65 -7.84
CA ARG A 144 -23.93 -14.38 -6.61
C ARG A 144 -24.65 -15.68 -6.21
N PHE A 145 -24.08 -16.38 -5.26
CA PHE A 145 -24.73 -17.50 -4.59
C PHE A 145 -25.60 -16.98 -3.44
#